data_d1d188d6e2aafb1fdbcb7586611617ad
#
_entry.id   d1d188d6e2aafb1fdbcb7586611617ad
#
_cell.length_a   1.000
_cell.length_b   1.000
_cell.length_c   1.000
_cell.angle_alpha   90.00
_cell.angle_beta   90.00
_cell.angle_gamma   90.00
#
_symmetry.space_group_name_H-M   'P 1'
#
loop_
_entity.id
_entity.type
_entity.pdbx_description
1 polymer ?
#
loop_
_entity_poly.entity_id
_entity_poly.type
_entity_poly.pdbx_seq_one_letter_code
_entity_poly.pdbx_strand_id
1 'polypeptide(L)'
;MKDVEVSNLAPQRPRFLREFAESPDYILEPAWRGTRALVTVGRVPAATGYDGRTVDAPRELLDAIVAMTSADEAVLDGIFVEGFVEESDLEPGAGEDEAFVRRVPARSVFVAVDLLEVDGQSLLDVPLLERKRQLAAVLRPSPNVRLTPFVRRGFRSWRDTLEAQGFKQFVVKKVNSRYHPGETNDEWVQVQKL
;
A
#
# COMPACT_ATOMS: atom_id res chain seq x y z
N MET A 1 26.99 6.04 7.85
CA MET A 1 25.66 6.05 7.21
C MET A 1 24.70 5.78 8.36
N LYS A 2 23.76 6.68 8.68
CA LYS A 2 22.81 6.41 9.77
C LYS A 2 21.86 5.35 9.28
N ASP A 3 21.81 4.19 9.93
CA ASP A 3 20.76 3.22 9.76
C ASP A 3 19.44 3.92 10.10
N VAL A 4 18.63 4.20 9.09
CA VAL A 4 17.29 4.74 9.29
C VAL A 4 16.46 3.54 9.73
N GLU A 5 16.06 3.53 11.01
CA GLU A 5 15.11 2.51 11.49
C GLU A 5 13.82 2.63 10.67
N VAL A 6 13.61 1.68 9.78
CA VAL A 6 12.46 1.66 8.85
C VAL A 6 11.13 1.53 9.62
N SER A 7 11.16 1.03 10.85
CA SER A 7 10.02 0.90 11.76
C SER A 7 9.32 2.22 12.15
N ASN A 8 10.02 3.36 12.00
CA ASN A 8 9.49 4.69 12.36
C ASN A 8 9.13 5.54 11.14
N LEU A 9 9.08 4.93 9.95
CA LEU A 9 8.79 5.65 8.72
C LEU A 9 7.28 5.83 8.51
N ALA A 10 6.93 6.87 7.77
CA ALA A 10 5.58 7.06 7.23
C ALA A 10 5.54 6.64 5.74
N PRO A 11 4.40 6.17 5.23
CA PRO A 11 4.26 5.84 3.81
C PRO A 11 4.57 7.03 2.90
N GLN A 12 5.23 6.77 1.76
CA GLN A 12 5.38 7.76 0.69
C GLN A 12 4.02 8.10 0.10
N ARG A 13 3.78 9.39 -0.18
CA ARG A 13 2.51 9.91 -0.70
C ARG A 13 2.60 10.16 -2.20
N PRO A 14 1.64 9.71 -3.01
CA PRO A 14 1.56 10.13 -4.39
C PRO A 14 1.12 11.60 -4.47
N ARG A 15 1.70 12.35 -5.43
CA ARG A 15 1.21 13.67 -5.80
C ARG A 15 -0.07 13.53 -6.63
N PHE A 16 -1.06 14.34 -6.36
CA PHE A 16 -2.27 14.34 -7.18
C PHE A 16 -2.06 15.12 -8.49
N LEU A 17 -2.40 14.49 -9.62
CA LEU A 17 -2.51 15.11 -10.93
C LEU A 17 -3.89 14.83 -11.53
N ARG A 18 -4.38 15.76 -12.35
CA ARG A 18 -5.65 15.58 -13.05
C ARG A 18 -5.54 14.53 -14.16
N GLU A 19 -4.46 14.58 -14.92
CA GLU A 19 -4.20 13.75 -16.09
C GLU A 19 -2.76 13.28 -16.11
N PHE A 20 -2.52 12.10 -16.70
CA PHE A 20 -1.19 11.56 -16.94
C PHE A 20 -1.13 10.89 -18.30
N ALA A 21 -0.10 11.20 -19.10
CA ALA A 21 0.14 10.52 -20.37
C ALA A 21 0.92 9.22 -20.15
N GLU A 22 0.47 8.12 -20.76
CA GLU A 22 1.17 6.83 -20.71
C GLU A 22 2.64 6.97 -21.13
N SER A 23 3.53 6.38 -20.34
CA SER A 23 4.96 6.37 -20.58
C SER A 23 5.55 5.00 -20.19
N PRO A 24 6.52 4.45 -20.94
CA PRO A 24 7.18 3.19 -20.64
C PRO A 24 8.01 3.23 -19.34
N ASP A 25 8.31 4.43 -18.84
CA ASP A 25 9.05 4.65 -17.61
C ASP A 25 8.20 4.50 -16.34
N TYR A 26 6.91 4.20 -16.50
CA TYR A 26 5.96 4.11 -15.40
C TYR A 26 5.21 2.79 -15.40
N ILE A 27 4.66 2.45 -14.23
CA ILE A 27 3.64 1.41 -14.04
C ILE A 27 2.33 2.08 -13.65
N LEU A 28 1.22 1.42 -13.92
CA LEU A 28 -0.12 1.81 -13.45
C LEU A 28 -0.63 0.79 -12.43
N GLU A 29 -1.14 1.27 -11.31
CA GLU A 29 -1.80 0.51 -10.24
C GLU A 29 -3.20 1.06 -9.96
N PRO A 30 -4.15 0.24 -9.47
CA PRO A 30 -5.40 0.76 -8.92
C PRO A 30 -5.13 1.60 -7.66
N ALA A 31 -5.84 2.71 -7.49
CA ALA A 31 -5.85 3.46 -6.25
C ALA A 31 -6.84 2.82 -5.28
N TRP A 32 -6.35 1.97 -4.40
CA TRP A 32 -7.14 1.29 -3.39
C TRP A 32 -7.71 2.29 -2.37
N ARG A 33 -8.97 2.09 -1.99
CA ARG A 33 -9.59 2.84 -0.89
C ARG A 33 -9.38 2.08 0.41
N GLY A 34 -9.04 2.79 1.48
CA GLY A 34 -8.82 2.17 2.78
C GLY A 34 -7.75 2.90 3.60
N THR A 35 -7.32 2.26 4.66
CA THR A 35 -6.29 2.79 5.56
C THR A 35 -4.90 2.37 5.09
N ARG A 36 -4.10 3.34 4.62
CA ARG A 36 -2.69 3.13 4.24
C ARG A 36 -1.83 3.00 5.48
N ALA A 37 -0.97 1.99 5.50
CA ALA A 37 -0.01 1.81 6.58
C ALA A 37 1.27 1.11 6.12
N LEU A 38 2.35 1.32 6.86
CA LEU A 38 3.50 0.43 6.88
C LEU A 38 3.22 -0.67 7.91
N VAL A 39 3.33 -1.91 7.49
CA VAL A 39 3.18 -3.09 8.36
C VAL A 39 4.55 -3.68 8.62
N THR A 40 4.97 -3.65 9.87
CA THR A 40 6.18 -4.33 10.35
C THR A 40 5.82 -5.79 10.63
N VAL A 41 6.47 -6.70 9.93
CA VAL A 41 6.42 -8.15 10.14
C VAL A 41 7.59 -8.54 11.05
N GLY A 42 7.32 -9.36 12.05
CA GLY A 42 8.31 -9.82 13.01
C GLY A 42 7.62 -10.45 14.22
N ARG A 43 8.35 -10.58 15.33
CA ARG A 43 7.82 -11.18 16.58
C ARG A 43 6.54 -10.50 17.08
N VAL A 44 6.47 -9.18 16.96
CA VAL A 44 5.30 -8.36 17.34
C VAL A 44 4.93 -7.51 16.13
N PRO A 45 4.00 -7.99 15.28
CA PRO A 45 3.60 -7.20 14.12
C PRO A 45 2.83 -5.94 14.52
N ALA A 46 3.08 -4.86 13.79
CA ALA A 46 2.44 -3.56 14.01
C ALA A 46 2.16 -2.86 12.70
N ALA A 47 1.23 -1.91 12.71
CA ALA A 47 0.90 -1.06 11.57
C ALA A 47 1.04 0.41 11.94
N THR A 48 1.68 1.21 11.07
CA THR A 48 1.94 2.65 11.28
C THR A 48 1.42 3.44 10.09
N GLY A 49 0.61 4.45 10.38
CA GLY A 49 -0.03 5.30 9.36
C GLY A 49 0.84 6.47 8.86
N TYR A 50 0.25 7.33 8.03
CA TYR A 50 0.91 8.50 7.45
C TYR A 50 1.44 9.53 8.45
N ASP A 51 0.85 9.56 9.63
CA ASP A 51 1.20 10.49 10.71
C ASP A 51 2.21 9.89 11.70
N GLY A 52 2.74 8.70 11.39
CA GLY A 52 3.65 7.96 12.26
C GLY A 52 2.95 7.31 13.47
N ARG A 53 1.60 7.39 13.55
CA ARG A 53 0.84 6.79 14.64
C ARG A 53 0.47 5.35 14.33
N THR A 54 0.28 4.57 15.38
CA THR A 54 -0.21 3.19 15.27
C THR A 54 -1.59 3.16 14.62
N VAL A 55 -1.77 2.23 13.70
CA VAL A 55 -3.07 1.85 13.12
C VAL A 55 -3.56 0.62 13.88
N ASP A 56 -4.76 0.72 14.47
CA ASP A 56 -5.41 -0.39 15.16
C ASP A 56 -6.00 -1.36 14.13
N ALA A 57 -5.17 -2.32 13.69
CA ALA A 57 -5.56 -3.37 12.75
C ALA A 57 -5.96 -4.65 13.48
N PRO A 58 -6.95 -5.42 12.96
CA PRO A 58 -7.34 -6.70 13.55
C PRO A 58 -6.14 -7.63 13.72
N ARG A 59 -5.98 -8.20 14.90
CA ARG A 59 -4.85 -9.08 15.22
C ARG A 59 -4.75 -10.25 14.26
N GLU A 60 -5.88 -10.86 13.92
CA GLU A 60 -5.97 -12.00 13.00
C GLU A 60 -5.46 -11.61 11.58
N LEU A 61 -5.66 -10.37 11.16
CA LEU A 61 -5.16 -9.89 9.88
C LEU A 61 -3.64 -9.65 9.92
N LEU A 62 -3.12 -9.09 11.01
CA LEU A 62 -1.67 -8.95 11.22
C LEU A 62 -0.99 -10.31 11.27
N ASP A 63 -1.56 -11.28 12.00
CA ASP A 63 -1.05 -12.65 12.08
C ASP A 63 -1.11 -13.35 10.70
N ALA A 64 -2.15 -13.09 9.90
CA ALA A 64 -2.24 -13.59 8.52
C ALA A 64 -1.14 -12.99 7.62
N ILE A 65 -0.82 -11.70 7.76
CA ILE A 65 0.28 -11.07 7.02
C ILE A 65 1.61 -11.73 7.39
N VAL A 66 1.87 -11.95 8.68
CA VAL A 66 3.07 -12.65 9.16
C VAL A 66 3.14 -14.05 8.58
N ALA A 67 2.06 -14.84 8.65
CA ALA A 67 2.01 -16.21 8.15
C ALA A 67 2.21 -16.31 6.62
N MET A 68 1.85 -15.27 5.87
CA MET A 68 2.03 -15.20 4.42
C MET A 68 3.39 -14.64 4.00
N THR A 69 4.17 -14.10 4.93
CA THR A 69 5.52 -13.55 4.69
C THR A 69 6.57 -14.65 4.94
N SER A 70 7.47 -14.88 3.98
CA SER A 70 8.51 -15.91 4.07
C SER A 70 9.82 -15.44 4.72
N ALA A 71 9.93 -14.12 5.02
CA ALA A 71 11.04 -13.53 5.75
C ALA A 71 10.76 -13.55 7.26
N ASP A 72 11.82 -13.55 8.08
CA ASP A 72 11.69 -13.44 9.54
C ASP A 72 11.27 -12.03 9.95
N GLU A 73 11.78 -11.02 9.25
CA GLU A 73 11.44 -9.61 9.45
C GLU A 73 11.21 -8.92 8.10
N ALA A 74 10.17 -8.08 8.00
CA ALA A 74 9.91 -7.27 6.81
C ALA A 74 9.14 -5.99 7.16
N VAL A 75 9.28 -4.97 6.32
CA VAL A 75 8.41 -3.78 6.34
C VAL A 75 7.68 -3.69 5.01
N LEU A 76 6.39 -3.90 5.06
CA LEU A 76 5.47 -3.86 3.93
C LEU A 76 4.73 -2.53 3.88
N ASP A 77 4.69 -1.87 2.74
CA ASP A 77 3.79 -0.76 2.49
C ASP A 77 2.49 -1.30 1.87
N GLY A 78 1.34 -0.97 2.45
CA GLY A 78 0.07 -1.49 1.97
C GLY A 78 -1.15 -0.70 2.41
N ILE A 79 -2.30 -1.20 2.01
CA ILE A 79 -3.60 -0.61 2.33
C ILE A 79 -4.48 -1.69 2.96
N PHE A 80 -5.06 -1.40 4.11
CA PHE A 80 -6.18 -2.15 4.66
C PHE A 80 -7.44 -1.69 3.93
N VAL A 81 -7.91 -2.54 3.03
CA VAL A 81 -9.12 -2.30 2.23
C VAL A 81 -10.27 -2.95 2.95
N GLU A 82 -11.33 -2.20 3.22
CA GLU A 82 -12.57 -2.77 3.74
C GLU A 82 -13.11 -3.79 2.74
N GLY A 83 -13.44 -4.99 3.23
CA GLY A 83 -14.09 -5.99 2.38
C GLY A 83 -15.37 -5.40 1.79
N PHE A 84 -15.74 -5.84 0.59
CA PHE A 84 -16.98 -5.43 -0.07
C PHE A 84 -18.14 -5.66 0.90
N VAL A 85 -18.53 -4.61 1.62
CA VAL A 85 -19.74 -4.54 2.43
C VAL A 85 -20.84 -4.11 1.47
N GLU A 86 -21.91 -4.85 1.39
CA GLU A 86 -23.11 -4.38 0.72
C GLU A 86 -23.55 -3.08 1.42
N GLU A 87 -24.05 -2.12 0.66
CA GLU A 87 -24.40 -0.76 1.09
C GLU A 87 -25.38 -0.71 2.31
N SER A 88 -25.98 -1.84 2.68
CA SER A 88 -26.90 -2.02 3.80
C SER A 88 -26.28 -2.02 5.19
N ASP A 89 -24.95 -2.14 5.31
CA ASP A 89 -24.27 -2.28 6.62
C ASP A 89 -23.56 -0.99 7.09
N LEU A 90 -23.80 0.13 6.40
CA LEU A 90 -23.23 1.43 6.77
C LEU A 90 -24.15 2.12 7.80
N GLU A 91 -23.83 1.98 9.08
CA GLU A 91 -24.37 2.86 10.11
C GLU A 91 -23.83 4.29 9.91
N PRO A 92 -24.69 5.31 9.82
CA PRO A 92 -24.26 6.70 9.71
C PRO A 92 -23.89 7.24 11.09
N GLY A 93 -22.67 7.64 11.28
CA GLY A 93 -22.38 8.62 12.30
C GLY A 93 -21.39 8.24 13.37
N ALA A 94 -20.29 8.98 13.40
CA ALA A 94 -19.77 9.57 14.63
C ALA A 94 -18.89 10.76 14.24
N GLY A 95 -19.19 11.90 14.88
CA GLY A 95 -18.58 13.19 14.63
C GLY A 95 -17.07 13.24 14.88
N GLU A 96 -16.49 14.24 14.27
CA GLU A 96 -15.14 14.71 14.49
C GLU A 96 -15.00 15.14 15.94
N ASP A 97 -14.22 14.37 16.73
CA ASP A 97 -13.41 14.90 17.84
C ASP A 97 -12.61 13.78 18.52
N GLU A 98 -11.38 14.14 18.97
CA GLU A 98 -10.44 13.44 19.85
C GLU A 98 -9.62 12.29 19.24
N ALA A 99 -8.27 12.44 19.33
CA ALA A 99 -7.18 11.44 19.26
C ALA A 99 -7.52 10.13 18.52
N PHE A 100 -7.86 10.24 17.24
CA PHE A 100 -8.36 9.11 16.48
C PHE A 100 -7.25 8.10 16.20
N VAL A 101 -7.21 7.02 16.97
CA VAL A 101 -6.57 5.77 16.53
C VAL A 101 -7.38 5.27 15.33
N ARG A 102 -6.78 5.28 14.15
CA ARG A 102 -7.44 4.74 12.95
C ARG A 102 -7.65 3.24 13.13
N ARG A 103 -8.89 2.83 13.34
CA ARG A 103 -9.27 1.43 13.46
C ARG A 103 -9.55 0.84 12.08
N VAL A 104 -8.94 -0.31 11.81
CA VAL A 104 -9.21 -1.10 10.60
C VAL A 104 -10.38 -2.03 10.88
N PRO A 105 -11.45 -2.05 10.03
CA PRO A 105 -12.57 -2.96 10.20
C PRO A 105 -12.15 -4.43 10.18
N ALA A 106 -12.86 -5.28 10.93
CA ALA A 106 -12.53 -6.71 11.11
C ALA A 106 -12.57 -7.52 9.79
N ARG A 107 -13.33 -7.09 8.79
CA ARG A 107 -13.44 -7.75 7.48
C ARG A 107 -12.49 -7.19 6.42
N SER A 108 -11.47 -6.45 6.82
CA SER A 108 -10.51 -5.85 5.90
C SER A 108 -9.59 -6.90 5.27
N VAL A 109 -9.11 -6.57 4.06
CA VAL A 109 -8.07 -7.29 3.34
C VAL A 109 -6.84 -6.40 3.29
N PHE A 110 -5.66 -6.94 3.52
CA PHE A 110 -4.42 -6.20 3.32
C PHE A 110 -3.96 -6.35 1.87
N VAL A 111 -3.74 -5.22 1.19
CA VAL A 111 -3.18 -5.16 -0.15
C VAL A 111 -1.79 -4.54 -0.09
N ALA A 112 -0.76 -5.35 -0.24
CA ALA A 112 0.62 -4.90 -0.25
C ALA A 112 0.94 -4.19 -1.57
N VAL A 113 1.56 -3.02 -1.49
CA VAL A 113 1.92 -2.19 -2.65
C VAL A 113 3.43 -2.03 -2.81
N ASP A 114 4.22 -2.22 -1.75
CA ASP A 114 5.70 -2.13 -1.81
C ASP A 114 6.34 -2.93 -0.66
N LEU A 115 7.66 -3.17 -0.78
CA LEU A 115 8.51 -3.78 0.24
C LEU A 115 9.68 -2.84 0.54
N LEU A 116 9.86 -2.47 1.80
CA LEU A 116 10.82 -1.44 2.22
C LEU A 116 12.04 -2.01 2.95
N GLU A 117 11.86 -3.16 3.58
CA GLU A 117 12.91 -3.88 4.30
C GLU A 117 12.61 -5.38 4.31
N VAL A 118 13.65 -6.19 4.27
CA VAL A 118 13.58 -7.65 4.43
C VAL A 118 14.82 -8.14 5.19
N ASP A 119 14.62 -8.84 6.31
CA ASP A 119 15.67 -9.43 7.16
C ASP A 119 16.81 -8.45 7.47
N GLY A 120 16.45 -7.22 7.87
CA GLY A 120 17.38 -6.14 8.21
C GLY A 120 18.01 -5.42 7.00
N GLN A 121 17.70 -5.84 5.77
CA GLN A 121 18.18 -5.15 4.57
C GLN A 121 17.18 -4.09 4.11
N SER A 122 17.55 -2.83 4.19
CA SER A 122 16.75 -1.71 3.65
C SER A 122 16.70 -1.74 2.11
N LEU A 123 15.51 -1.56 1.57
CA LEU A 123 15.23 -1.51 0.14
C LEU A 123 14.87 -0.10 -0.35
N LEU A 124 14.97 0.92 0.50
CA LEU A 124 14.55 2.30 0.17
C LEU A 124 15.26 2.84 -1.09
N ASP A 125 16.53 2.51 -1.28
CA ASP A 125 17.35 2.89 -2.43
C ASP A 125 17.26 1.94 -3.63
N VAL A 126 16.51 0.84 -3.50
CA VAL A 126 16.31 -0.14 -4.57
C VAL A 126 15.23 0.35 -5.54
N PRO A 127 15.40 0.21 -6.87
CA PRO A 127 14.37 0.58 -7.84
C PRO A 127 13.03 -0.11 -7.60
N LEU A 128 11.91 0.61 -7.86
CA LEU A 128 10.55 0.14 -7.59
C LEU A 128 10.26 -1.27 -8.17
N LEU A 129 10.61 -1.53 -9.44
CA LEU A 129 10.32 -2.84 -10.04
C LEU A 129 11.06 -3.98 -9.35
N GLU A 130 12.27 -3.73 -8.85
CA GLU A 130 13.02 -4.73 -8.10
C GLU A 130 12.41 -4.96 -6.71
N ARG A 131 11.97 -3.89 -6.01
CA ARG A 131 11.21 -4.03 -4.76
C ARG A 131 9.92 -4.82 -4.97
N LYS A 132 9.19 -4.57 -6.08
CA LYS A 132 8.00 -5.34 -6.48
C LYS A 132 8.30 -6.81 -6.72
N ARG A 133 9.42 -7.11 -7.38
CA ARG A 133 9.87 -8.49 -7.60
C ARG A 133 10.16 -9.20 -6.28
N GLN A 134 10.87 -8.52 -5.37
CA GLN A 134 11.17 -9.05 -4.04
C GLN A 134 9.90 -9.20 -3.20
N LEU A 135 8.98 -8.24 -3.24
CA LEU A 135 7.67 -8.33 -2.58
C LEU A 135 6.92 -9.60 -3.03
N ALA A 136 6.88 -9.87 -4.33
CA ALA A 136 6.21 -11.07 -4.87
C ALA A 136 6.93 -12.39 -4.50
N ALA A 137 8.23 -12.34 -4.19
CA ALA A 137 8.98 -13.49 -3.72
C ALA A 137 8.78 -13.75 -2.21
N VAL A 138 8.63 -12.67 -1.42
CA VAL A 138 8.54 -12.72 0.05
C VAL A 138 7.10 -12.92 0.53
N LEU A 139 6.10 -12.30 -0.11
CA LEU A 139 4.71 -12.32 0.32
C LEU A 139 3.86 -13.24 -0.56
N ARG A 140 3.31 -14.31 0.04
CA ARG A 140 2.37 -15.22 -0.63
C ARG A 140 0.93 -14.71 -0.52
N PRO A 141 0.19 -14.57 -1.64
CA PRO A 141 -1.21 -14.16 -1.59
C PRO A 141 -2.10 -15.18 -0.85
N SER A 142 -3.12 -14.66 -0.18
CA SER A 142 -4.21 -15.42 0.45
C SER A 142 -5.54 -14.66 0.27
N PRO A 143 -6.69 -15.18 0.71
CA PRO A 143 -7.94 -14.43 0.68
C PRO A 143 -7.86 -13.06 1.37
N ASN A 144 -7.09 -12.95 2.47
CA ASN A 144 -6.99 -11.74 3.29
C ASN A 144 -5.71 -10.93 3.05
N VAL A 145 -4.74 -11.46 2.28
CA VAL A 145 -3.47 -10.79 1.99
C VAL A 145 -3.21 -10.86 0.49
N ARG A 146 -3.11 -9.72 -0.16
CA ARG A 146 -2.99 -9.62 -1.62
C ARG A 146 -1.85 -8.72 -2.02
N LEU A 147 -1.36 -8.90 -3.24
CA LEU A 147 -0.44 -7.98 -3.92
C LEU A 147 -1.26 -7.05 -4.81
N THR A 148 -0.94 -5.76 -4.83
CA THR A 148 -1.54 -4.86 -5.82
C THR A 148 -1.10 -5.28 -7.22
N PRO A 149 -2.04 -5.45 -8.17
CA PRO A 149 -1.70 -5.69 -9.55
C PRO A 149 -1.19 -4.41 -10.21
N PHE A 150 -0.36 -4.53 -11.24
CA PHE A 150 0.11 -3.40 -12.03
C PHE A 150 0.35 -3.81 -13.49
N VAL A 151 0.33 -2.80 -14.38
CA VAL A 151 0.72 -2.95 -15.78
C VAL A 151 1.81 -1.95 -16.16
N ARG A 152 2.61 -2.30 -17.17
CA ARG A 152 3.67 -1.45 -17.71
C ARG A 152 3.30 -0.81 -19.05
N ARG A 153 2.22 -1.29 -19.67
CA ARG A 153 1.72 -0.84 -20.99
C ARG A 153 0.22 -1.02 -21.04
N GLY A 154 -0.45 -0.31 -21.94
CA GLY A 154 -1.88 -0.44 -22.15
C GLY A 154 -2.69 0.18 -21.00
N PHE A 155 -2.25 1.31 -20.47
CA PHE A 155 -2.88 2.00 -19.34
C PHE A 155 -4.36 2.27 -19.60
N ARG A 156 -4.72 2.70 -20.81
CA ARG A 156 -6.13 2.98 -21.16
C ARG A 156 -7.00 1.74 -21.06
N SER A 157 -6.59 0.64 -21.72
CA SER A 157 -7.36 -0.60 -21.70
C SER A 157 -7.51 -1.15 -20.29
N TRP A 158 -6.44 -1.08 -19.50
CA TRP A 158 -6.49 -1.57 -18.12
C TRP A 158 -7.30 -0.66 -17.20
N ARG A 159 -7.21 0.66 -17.40
CA ARG A 159 -8.10 1.62 -16.73
C ARG A 159 -9.56 1.25 -16.95
N ASP A 160 -9.97 1.02 -18.21
CA ASP A 160 -11.36 0.69 -18.53
C ASP A 160 -11.82 -0.57 -17.78
N THR A 161 -10.92 -1.57 -17.64
CA THR A 161 -11.18 -2.77 -16.83
C THR A 161 -11.33 -2.43 -15.34
N LEU A 162 -10.48 -1.58 -14.80
CA LEU A 162 -10.53 -1.17 -13.40
C LEU A 162 -11.75 -0.29 -13.09
N GLU A 163 -12.13 0.61 -14.03
CA GLU A 163 -13.35 1.43 -13.90
C GLU A 163 -14.60 0.54 -13.87
N ALA A 164 -14.65 -0.52 -14.66
CA ALA A 164 -15.72 -1.51 -14.61
C ALA A 164 -15.77 -2.28 -13.27
N GLN A 165 -14.67 -2.31 -12.53
CA GLN A 165 -14.57 -2.87 -11.17
C GLN A 165 -14.79 -1.81 -10.06
N GLY A 166 -15.18 -0.57 -10.42
CA GLY A 166 -15.49 0.50 -9.49
C GLY A 166 -14.33 1.40 -9.08
N PHE A 167 -13.12 1.21 -9.61
CA PHE A 167 -12.02 2.14 -9.36
C PHE A 167 -12.25 3.45 -10.11
N LYS A 168 -12.04 4.59 -9.43
CA LYS A 168 -12.20 5.94 -9.99
C LYS A 168 -10.88 6.71 -10.08
N GLN A 169 -9.83 6.16 -9.49
CA GLN A 169 -8.51 6.76 -9.42
C GLN A 169 -7.44 5.69 -9.57
N PHE A 170 -6.27 6.11 -10.00
CA PHE A 170 -5.15 5.23 -10.31
C PHE A 170 -3.87 5.82 -9.75
N VAL A 171 -2.89 4.98 -9.47
CA VAL A 171 -1.56 5.43 -9.06
C VAL A 171 -0.56 5.05 -10.15
N VAL A 172 0.15 6.05 -10.64
CA VAL A 172 1.22 5.89 -11.62
C VAL A 172 2.54 6.05 -10.89
N LYS A 173 3.46 5.11 -11.03
CA LYS A 173 4.74 5.11 -10.34
C LYS A 173 5.89 4.91 -11.33
N LYS A 174 6.95 5.70 -11.19
CA LYS A 174 8.13 5.57 -12.03
C LYS A 174 8.86 4.27 -11.72
N VAL A 175 9.18 3.48 -12.74
CA VAL A 175 9.74 2.11 -12.60
C VAL A 175 11.06 2.03 -11.83
N ASN A 176 11.89 3.08 -11.94
CA ASN A 176 13.19 3.18 -11.28
C ASN A 176 13.17 4.08 -10.05
N SER A 177 11.98 4.49 -9.55
CA SER A 177 11.90 5.33 -8.36
C SER A 177 12.44 4.63 -7.12
N ARG A 178 13.09 5.40 -6.27
CA ARG A 178 13.40 5.01 -4.90
C ARG A 178 12.16 5.23 -4.03
N TYR A 179 12.21 4.72 -2.81
CA TYR A 179 11.16 4.99 -1.86
C TYR A 179 11.57 6.16 -0.95
N HIS A 180 10.72 7.19 -0.87
CA HIS A 180 10.95 8.40 -0.08
C HIS A 180 9.94 8.47 1.07
N PRO A 181 10.26 7.91 2.25
CA PRO A 181 9.31 7.83 3.37
C PRO A 181 8.77 9.19 3.77
N GLY A 182 7.45 9.29 3.95
CA GLY A 182 6.77 10.52 4.36
C GLY A 182 6.72 11.64 3.33
N GLU A 183 7.44 11.51 2.21
CA GLU A 183 7.54 12.55 1.19
C GLU A 183 6.46 12.44 0.12
N THR A 184 6.26 13.55 -0.60
CA THR A 184 5.48 13.62 -1.83
C THR A 184 6.39 14.16 -2.93
N ASN A 185 6.50 13.43 -4.05
CA ASN A 185 7.31 13.83 -5.20
C ASN A 185 6.60 13.50 -6.52
N ASP A 186 7.25 13.81 -7.65
CA ASP A 186 6.69 13.59 -8.99
C ASP A 186 6.88 12.17 -9.52
N GLU A 187 7.56 11.29 -8.79
CA GLU A 187 7.79 9.91 -9.22
C GLU A 187 6.60 8.99 -8.94
N TRP A 188 5.74 9.39 -7.98
CA TRP A 188 4.48 8.73 -7.67
C TRP A 188 3.33 9.71 -7.80
N VAL A 189 2.41 9.46 -8.69
CA VAL A 189 1.27 10.34 -8.95
C VAL A 189 -0.05 9.57 -8.89
N GLN A 190 -1.05 10.19 -8.26
CA GLN A 190 -2.42 9.70 -8.25
C GLN A 190 -3.23 10.50 -9.27
N VAL A 191 -3.91 9.80 -10.17
CA VAL A 191 -4.60 10.41 -11.30
C VAL A 191 -6.05 9.95 -11.41
N GLN A 192 -6.88 10.79 -12.04
CA GLN A 192 -8.27 10.47 -12.37
C GLN A 192 -8.43 10.14 -13.87
N LYS A 193 -7.51 10.60 -14.72
CA LYS A 193 -7.56 10.40 -16.17
C LYS A 193 -6.20 9.96 -16.71
N LEU A 194 -6.25 9.09 -17.70
CA LEU A 194 -5.09 8.55 -18.43
C LEU A 194 -5.24 8.82 -19.92
#